data_c2ec8bb73bc7abccd6900393a68213fd
#
_entry.id   c2ec8bb73bc7abccd6900393a68213fd
#
_cell.length_a   1.000
_cell.length_b   1.000
_cell.length_c   1.000
_cell.angle_alpha   90.00
_cell.angle_beta   90.00
_cell.angle_gamma   90.00
#
_symmetry.space_group_name_H-M   'P 1'
#
loop_
_entity.id
_entity.type
_entity.pdbx_description
1 polymer ?
#
loop_
_entity_poly.entity_id
_entity_poly.type
_entity_poly.pdbx_seq_one_letter_code
_entity_poly.pdbx_strand_id
1 'polypeptide(L)' 'METNNQPIGYLFQSIGYNSPVDLRNLINDLTLEQSIIFITKSLEYAYDKGAFTMIETELISKSLSVLNSEISKKMTE' A
#
# COMPACT_ATOMS: atom_id res chain seq x y z
N MET A 1 2.58 33.58 -6.71
CA MET A 1 1.65 32.54 -6.67
C MET A 1 2.24 31.29 -6.05
N GLU A 2 1.51 30.69 -5.27
CA GLU A 2 2.09 29.58 -4.58
C GLU A 2 2.09 28.34 -5.43
N THR A 3 2.94 27.45 -5.09
CA THR A 3 3.04 26.19 -5.77
C THR A 3 1.92 25.27 -5.33
N ASN A 4 1.33 24.63 -6.29
CA ASN A 4 0.31 23.66 -5.97
C ASN A 4 0.98 22.32 -5.71
N ASN A 5 1.00 21.91 -4.45
CA ASN A 5 1.66 20.68 -4.05
C ASN A 5 0.71 19.51 -3.97
N GLN A 6 -0.51 19.70 -4.44
CA GLN A 6 -1.48 18.61 -4.37
C GLN A 6 -1.19 17.57 -5.43
N PRO A 7 -1.37 16.29 -5.08
CA PRO A 7 -1.20 15.23 -6.05
C PRO A 7 -2.21 15.33 -7.19
N ILE A 8 -1.85 14.83 -8.35
CA ILE A 8 -2.77 14.81 -9.48
C ILE A 8 -3.72 13.62 -9.41
N GLY A 9 -3.45 12.66 -8.53
CA GLY A 9 -4.34 11.53 -8.35
C GLY A 9 -3.98 10.77 -7.10
N TYR A 10 -4.84 9.83 -6.73
CA TYR A 10 -4.65 9.02 -5.54
C TYR A 10 -4.83 7.55 -5.87
N LEU A 11 -3.96 6.72 -5.29
CA LEU A 11 -4.09 5.27 -5.34
C LEU A 11 -4.85 4.82 -4.10
N PHE A 12 -5.87 4.00 -4.30
CA PHE A 12 -6.67 3.46 -3.18
C PHE A 12 -7.19 4.56 -2.26
N GLN A 13 -7.41 5.75 -2.81
CA GLN A 13 -7.94 6.91 -2.09
C GLN A 13 -7.07 7.37 -0.93
N SER A 14 -5.81 6.93 -0.87
CA SER A 14 -4.97 7.30 0.26
C SER A 14 -3.53 7.67 -0.11
N ILE A 15 -3.04 7.23 -1.25
CA ILE A 15 -1.65 7.47 -1.64
C ILE A 15 -1.63 8.39 -2.85
N GLY A 16 -1.14 9.61 -2.64
CA GLY A 16 -1.10 10.58 -3.73
C GLY A 16 0.11 10.38 -4.63
N TYR A 17 -0.04 10.74 -5.90
CA TYR A 17 1.09 10.76 -6.83
C TYR A 17 1.01 12.03 -7.64
N ASN A 18 2.18 12.52 -8.07
CA ASN A 18 2.28 13.82 -8.72
C ASN A 18 2.47 13.78 -10.22
N SER A 19 2.92 12.65 -10.76
CA SER A 19 3.09 12.56 -12.21
C SER A 19 2.98 11.11 -12.65
N PRO A 20 2.50 10.88 -13.88
CA PRO A 20 2.46 9.51 -14.42
C PRO A 20 3.85 8.89 -14.54
N VAL A 21 4.87 9.70 -14.80
CA VAL A 21 6.23 9.18 -14.91
C VAL A 21 6.72 8.68 -13.56
N ASP A 22 6.47 9.45 -12.50
CA ASP A 22 6.85 9.03 -11.15
C ASP A 22 6.14 7.74 -10.77
N LEU A 23 4.87 7.63 -11.10
CA LEU A 23 4.11 6.43 -10.82
C LEU A 23 4.69 5.23 -11.56
N ARG A 24 5.03 5.41 -12.82
CA ARG A 24 5.63 4.32 -13.61
C ARG A 24 6.98 3.90 -13.03
N ASN A 25 7.78 4.87 -12.61
CA ASN A 25 9.07 4.57 -12.00
C ASN A 25 8.90 3.80 -10.70
N LEU A 26 7.92 4.19 -9.90
CA LEU A 26 7.62 3.49 -8.67
C LEU A 26 7.26 2.03 -8.94
N ILE A 27 6.42 1.79 -9.93
CA ILE A 27 6.00 0.43 -10.27
C ILE A 27 7.21 -0.39 -10.70
N ASN A 28 8.08 0.19 -11.51
CA ASN A 28 9.23 -0.53 -12.05
C ASN A 28 10.26 -0.87 -10.98
N ASP A 29 10.39 -0.04 -9.95
CA ASP A 29 11.43 -0.18 -8.94
C ASP A 29 10.87 -0.50 -7.56
N LEU A 30 9.73 -1.15 -7.51
CA LEU A 30 9.04 -1.43 -6.26
C LEU A 30 9.89 -2.31 -5.35
N THR A 31 10.06 -1.87 -4.10
CA THR A 31 10.77 -2.66 -3.11
C THR A 31 9.81 -3.61 -2.40
N LEU A 32 10.38 -4.55 -1.66
CA LEU A 32 9.57 -5.49 -0.88
C LEU A 32 8.71 -4.74 0.15
N GLU A 33 9.31 -3.76 0.83
CA GLU A 33 8.56 -2.99 1.83
C GLU A 33 7.43 -2.20 1.19
N GLN A 34 7.72 -1.55 0.06
CA GLN A 34 6.69 -0.80 -0.65
C GLN A 34 5.58 -1.73 -1.13
N SER A 35 5.94 -2.93 -1.55
CA SER A 35 4.94 -3.89 -2.01
C SER A 35 3.94 -4.22 -0.91
N ILE A 36 4.44 -4.43 0.31
CA ILE A 36 3.57 -4.71 1.45
C ILE A 36 2.67 -3.52 1.75
N ILE A 37 3.23 -2.30 1.69
CA ILE A 37 2.44 -1.10 1.95
C ILE A 37 1.30 -0.99 0.95
N PHE A 38 1.58 -1.19 -0.33
CA PHE A 38 0.54 -1.05 -1.35
C PHE A 38 -0.50 -2.14 -1.24
N ILE A 39 -0.09 -3.37 -0.94
CA ILE A 39 -1.04 -4.45 -0.74
C ILE A 39 -1.92 -4.15 0.47
N THR A 40 -1.32 -3.68 1.57
CA THR A 40 -2.07 -3.31 2.76
C THR A 40 -3.11 -2.23 2.45
N LYS A 41 -2.69 -1.19 1.74
CA LYS A 41 -3.61 -0.10 1.41
C LYS A 41 -4.74 -0.57 0.50
N SER A 42 -4.44 -1.44 -0.44
CA SER A 42 -5.50 -1.96 -1.32
C SER A 42 -6.50 -2.80 -0.55
N LEU A 43 -6.04 -3.57 0.44
CA LEU A 43 -6.92 -4.38 1.26
C LEU A 43 -7.78 -3.54 2.19
N GLU A 44 -7.19 -2.47 2.75
CA GLU A 44 -7.96 -1.53 3.55
C GLU A 44 -9.06 -0.87 2.73
N TYR A 45 -8.73 -0.48 1.51
CA TYR A 45 -9.70 0.11 0.62
C TYR A 45 -10.85 -0.86 0.34
N ALA A 46 -10.52 -2.12 0.05
CA ALA A 46 -11.53 -3.13 -0.21
C ALA A 46 -12.38 -3.41 1.04
N TYR A 47 -11.74 -3.43 2.20
CA TYR A 47 -12.46 -3.62 3.46
C TYR A 47 -13.49 -2.50 3.67
N ASP A 48 -13.07 -1.25 3.43
CA ASP A 48 -13.98 -0.11 3.58
C ASP A 48 -15.16 -0.19 2.63
N LYS A 49 -15.00 -0.88 1.52
CA LYS A 49 -16.09 -1.10 0.56
C LYS A 49 -16.94 -2.32 0.87
N GLY A 50 -16.64 -3.00 1.97
CA GLY A 50 -17.44 -4.15 2.38
C GLY A 50 -17.16 -5.41 1.59
N ALA A 51 -15.95 -5.54 1.05
CA ALA A 51 -15.63 -6.69 0.20
C ALA A 51 -15.37 -7.97 0.97
N PHE A 52 -15.10 -7.87 2.29
CA PHE A 52 -14.66 -9.03 3.05
C PHE A 52 -15.60 -9.32 4.23
N THR A 53 -15.73 -10.59 4.56
CA THR A 53 -16.41 -10.99 5.79
C THR A 53 -15.45 -10.77 6.97
N MET A 54 -15.97 -10.89 8.19
CA MET A 54 -15.14 -10.73 9.37
C MET A 54 -14.01 -11.75 9.43
N ILE A 55 -14.32 -13.00 9.10
CA ILE A 55 -13.27 -14.04 9.15
C ILE A 55 -12.23 -13.83 8.07
N GLU A 56 -12.67 -13.37 6.90
CA GLU A 56 -11.71 -13.04 5.84
C GLU A 56 -10.80 -11.90 6.25
N THR A 57 -11.37 -10.88 6.90
CA THR A 57 -10.58 -9.76 7.41
C THR A 57 -9.54 -10.24 8.42
N GLU A 58 -9.95 -11.14 9.29
CA GLU A 58 -9.06 -11.71 10.29
C GLU A 58 -7.89 -12.46 9.65
N LEU A 59 -8.18 -13.26 8.63
CA LEU A 59 -7.14 -13.98 7.91
C LEU A 59 -6.18 -13.04 7.21
N ILE A 60 -6.71 -11.99 6.59
CA ILE A 60 -5.88 -11.01 5.90
C ILE A 60 -4.97 -10.30 6.89
N SER A 61 -5.52 -9.87 8.03
CA SER A 61 -4.73 -9.18 9.05
C SER A 61 -3.61 -10.07 9.56
N LYS A 62 -3.90 -11.33 9.81
CA LYS A 62 -2.89 -12.27 10.28
C LYS A 62 -1.81 -12.49 9.22
N SER A 63 -2.24 -12.63 7.98
CA SER A 63 -1.29 -12.82 6.88
C SER A 63 -0.33 -11.64 6.76
N LEU A 64 -0.85 -10.43 6.86
CA LEU A 64 -0.01 -9.24 6.80
C LEU A 64 0.96 -9.19 7.99
N SER A 65 0.48 -9.59 9.16
CA SER A 65 1.33 -9.63 10.34
C SER A 65 2.50 -10.60 10.15
N VAL A 66 2.22 -11.77 9.59
CA VAL A 66 3.27 -12.75 9.33
C VAL A 66 4.29 -12.20 8.34
N LEU A 67 3.80 -11.59 7.24
CA LEU A 67 4.69 -11.04 6.23
C LEU A 67 5.55 -9.92 6.80
N ASN A 68 4.96 -9.05 7.60
CA ASN A 68 5.71 -7.94 8.19
C ASN A 68 6.78 -8.44 9.15
N SER A 69 6.50 -9.52 9.87
CA SER A 69 7.50 -10.12 10.76
C SER A 69 8.70 -10.62 9.97
N GLU A 70 8.46 -11.26 8.83
CA GLU A 70 9.56 -11.78 8.02
C GLU A 70 10.39 -10.66 7.44
N ILE A 71 9.74 -9.59 7.00
CA ILE A 71 10.47 -8.43 6.46
C ILE A 71 11.35 -7.81 7.54
N SER A 72 10.81 -7.65 8.75
CA SER A 72 11.58 -7.09 9.86
C SER A 72 12.80 -7.93 10.17
N LYS A 73 12.67 -9.25 10.12
CA LYS A 73 13.81 -10.12 10.36
C LYS A 73 14.89 -9.90 9.33
N LYS A 74 14.52 -9.78 8.05
CA LYS A 74 15.50 -9.57 7.00
C LYS A 74 16.19 -8.24 7.13
N MET A 75 15.48 -7.23 7.60
CA MET A 75 16.06 -5.89 7.71
C MET A 75 17.03 -5.77 8.87
N THR A 76 16.93 -6.62 9.86
CA THR A 76 17.80 -6.53 11.02
C THR A 76 19.04 -7.41 10.92
N GLU A 77 19.13 -8.17 9.86
CA GLU A 77 20.33 -8.99 9.63
C GLU A 77 21.46 -8.19 8.95
#